data_8f5abefe9423f6781466b21554fa0d8c
#
_entry.id   8f5abefe9423f6781466b21554fa0d8c
#
_cell.length_a   1.000
_cell.length_b   1.000
_cell.length_c   1.000
_cell.angle_alpha   90.00
_cell.angle_beta   90.00
_cell.angle_gamma   90.00
#
_symmetry.space_group_name_H-M   'P 1'
#
loop_
_entity.id
_entity.type
_entity.pdbx_description
1 polymer ?
#
loop_
_entity_poly.entity_id
_entity_poly.type
_entity_poly.pdbx_seq_one_letter_code
_entity_poly.pdbx_strand_id
1 'polypeptide(L)'
;YLEFQPLDGQFRSNVIIQVKNGPIDFQPREPYSPLFTSMKQTPLMPELQITQEYLGHSNHLAFLAPMWEEFFDLVEPNTMNAIAGVTNIGTDTNWCGHHFGQANWYAFGRLAWEPTLTSDVIAKEWLQQTFDLKESSLTILSKMMVYSHEAVVDYMMPLGLHHIFAWGHHYGPEPWCAIPGARAD
;
A
#
# COMPACT_ATOMS: atom_id res chain seq x y z
N TYR A 1 1.57 18.17 7.49
CA TYR A 1 0.57 18.98 6.84
C TYR A 1 0.79 20.47 7.10
N LEU A 2 0.73 20.91 8.38
CA LEU A 2 0.79 22.34 8.76
C LEU A 2 2.05 23.08 8.30
N GLU A 3 3.15 22.37 8.08
CA GLU A 3 4.41 22.96 7.62
C GLU A 3 4.45 23.10 6.09
N PHE A 4 3.91 22.13 5.35
CA PHE A 4 4.01 22.08 3.90
C PHE A 4 2.88 22.81 3.18
N GLN A 5 1.67 22.74 3.67
CA GLN A 5 0.52 23.38 3.02
C GLN A 5 0.71 24.89 2.81
N PRO A 6 1.28 25.68 3.75
CA PRO A 6 1.54 27.10 3.52
C PRO A 6 2.61 27.38 2.46
N LEU A 7 3.39 26.39 2.07
CA LEU A 7 4.44 26.49 1.05
C LEU A 7 3.94 26.16 -0.36
N ASP A 8 2.65 25.90 -0.53
CA ASP A 8 2.08 25.58 -1.84
C ASP A 8 2.32 26.70 -2.84
N GLY A 9 2.89 26.37 -4.00
CA GLY A 9 3.28 27.32 -5.03
C GLY A 9 4.58 28.09 -4.76
N GLN A 10 5.27 27.85 -3.64
CA GLN A 10 6.54 28.52 -3.32
C GLN A 10 7.77 27.73 -3.75
N PHE A 11 7.59 26.47 -4.15
CA PHE A 11 8.68 25.66 -4.66
C PHE A 11 9.01 26.01 -6.11
N ARG A 12 10.26 25.74 -6.52
CA ARG A 12 10.66 25.89 -7.92
C ARG A 12 9.90 24.91 -8.80
N SER A 13 9.70 25.24 -10.07
CA SER A 13 8.92 24.44 -11.04
C SER A 13 9.47 23.03 -11.30
N ASN A 14 10.73 22.77 -10.95
CA ASN A 14 11.36 21.45 -11.09
C ASN A 14 11.29 20.61 -9.80
N VAL A 15 10.56 21.05 -8.79
CA VAL A 15 10.38 20.32 -7.52
C VAL A 15 9.04 19.59 -7.55
N ILE A 16 9.09 18.31 -7.21
CA ILE A 16 7.91 17.47 -6.93
C ILE A 16 8.01 17.03 -5.46
N ILE A 17 6.96 17.25 -4.70
CA ILE A 17 6.92 16.82 -3.30
C ILE A 17 6.43 15.37 -3.24
N GLN A 18 7.27 14.49 -2.72
CA GLN A 18 6.91 13.09 -2.47
C GLN A 18 6.16 12.99 -1.15
N VAL A 19 4.97 12.43 -1.20
CA VAL A 19 4.07 12.32 -0.05
C VAL A 19 3.76 10.85 0.18
N LYS A 20 4.12 10.37 1.37
CA LYS A 20 3.84 9.00 1.79
C LYS A 20 2.34 8.71 1.78
N ASN A 21 1.96 7.56 1.23
CA ASN A 21 0.58 7.10 1.31
C ASN A 21 0.31 6.61 2.73
N GLY A 22 -0.47 7.38 3.45
CA GLY A 22 -0.77 7.18 4.86
C GLY A 22 0.17 7.92 5.81
N PRO A 23 -0.39 8.54 6.87
CA PRO A 23 0.38 9.35 7.82
C PRO A 23 1.17 8.52 8.84
N ILE A 24 0.86 7.23 9.02
CA ILE A 24 1.39 6.39 10.10
C ILE A 24 2.51 5.45 9.62
N ASP A 25 2.83 5.37 8.36
CA ASP A 25 3.93 4.56 7.85
C ASP A 25 3.53 3.24 7.18
N PHE A 26 2.67 3.34 6.17
CA PHE A 26 2.24 2.22 5.34
C PHE A 26 1.54 1.09 6.10
N GLN A 27 0.72 1.44 7.07
CA GLN A 27 -0.15 0.48 7.76
C GLN A 27 -1.14 -0.18 6.78
N PRO A 28 -1.74 -1.32 7.13
CA PRO A 28 -2.65 -2.04 6.23
C PRO A 28 -3.81 -1.20 5.69
N ARG A 29 -4.29 -0.24 6.47
CA ARG A 29 -5.26 0.77 6.01
C ARG A 29 -5.04 2.07 6.78
N GLU A 30 -4.85 3.16 6.05
CA GLU A 30 -4.68 4.49 6.60
C GLU A 30 -5.45 5.52 5.78
N PRO A 31 -5.86 6.65 6.37
CA PRO A 31 -6.35 7.77 5.58
C PRO A 31 -5.21 8.33 4.72
N TYR A 32 -5.51 8.78 3.53
CA TYR A 32 -4.55 9.48 2.69
C TYR A 32 -4.12 10.82 3.27
N SER A 33 -2.92 11.27 2.92
CA SER A 33 -2.42 12.57 3.40
C SER A 33 -3.29 13.72 2.88
N PRO A 34 -3.71 14.66 3.76
CA PRO A 34 -4.46 15.84 3.33
C PRO A 34 -3.67 16.77 2.39
N LEU A 35 -2.38 16.58 2.22
CA LEU A 35 -1.58 17.33 1.24
C LEU A 35 -2.07 17.09 -0.18
N PHE A 36 -2.52 15.88 -0.54
CA PHE A 36 -3.02 15.57 -1.87
C PHE A 36 -4.23 16.41 -2.29
N THR A 37 -5.03 16.84 -1.32
CA THR A 37 -6.21 17.68 -1.58
C THR A 37 -5.99 19.18 -1.34
N SER A 38 -4.95 19.56 -0.60
CA SER A 38 -4.72 20.94 -0.17
C SER A 38 -3.62 21.67 -0.93
N MET A 39 -2.62 20.97 -1.48
CA MET A 39 -1.60 21.58 -2.34
C MET A 39 -2.06 21.54 -3.79
N LYS A 40 -2.32 22.73 -4.36
CA LYS A 40 -2.92 22.85 -5.71
C LYS A 40 -1.97 23.40 -6.77
N GLN A 41 -0.84 23.99 -6.34
CA GLN A 41 0.12 24.64 -7.20
C GLN A 41 1.46 23.91 -7.28
N THR A 42 1.81 23.17 -6.24
CA THR A 42 3.06 22.39 -6.18
C THR A 42 2.80 20.98 -6.67
N PRO A 43 3.59 20.48 -7.63
CA PRO A 43 3.50 19.10 -8.08
C PRO A 43 3.67 18.10 -6.93
N LEU A 44 2.79 17.12 -6.85
CA LEU A 44 2.84 16.04 -5.85
C LEU A 44 3.08 14.69 -6.50
N MET A 45 3.65 13.78 -5.71
CA MET A 45 3.90 12.40 -6.05
C MET A 45 3.60 11.52 -4.83
N PRO A 46 2.66 10.55 -4.94
CA PRO A 46 2.46 9.59 -3.86
C PRO A 46 3.63 8.62 -3.77
N GLU A 47 3.99 8.28 -2.56
CA GLU A 47 4.92 7.19 -2.24
C GLU A 47 4.12 5.99 -1.75
N LEU A 48 4.17 4.90 -2.52
CA LEU A 48 3.49 3.64 -2.21
C LEU A 48 4.53 2.58 -1.82
N GLN A 49 4.29 1.85 -0.75
CA GLN A 49 5.14 0.73 -0.38
C GLN A 49 4.70 -0.54 -1.11
N ILE A 50 5.60 -1.11 -1.93
CA ILE A 50 5.34 -2.32 -2.70
C ILE A 50 5.53 -3.57 -1.84
N THR A 51 6.39 -3.51 -0.82
CA THR A 51 6.61 -4.60 0.12
C THR A 51 5.58 -4.60 1.23
N GLN A 52 5.38 -5.76 1.84
CA GLN A 52 4.39 -5.99 2.89
C GLN A 52 5.00 -5.85 4.28
N GLU A 53 5.77 -4.78 4.53
CA GLU A 53 6.55 -4.63 5.75
C GLU A 53 5.68 -4.69 7.02
N TYR A 54 4.57 -3.97 7.02
CA TYR A 54 3.61 -3.94 8.14
C TYR A 54 2.51 -5.00 8.03
N LEU A 55 2.65 -5.94 7.14
CA LEU A 55 1.71 -7.02 6.85
C LEU A 55 2.33 -8.39 7.15
N GLY A 56 3.00 -8.50 8.31
CA GLY A 56 3.66 -9.72 8.74
C GLY A 56 4.98 -10.02 8.01
N HIS A 57 5.74 -9.00 7.61
CA HIS A 57 7.01 -9.12 6.88
C HIS A 57 6.94 -10.04 5.67
N SER A 58 5.90 -9.87 4.85
CA SER A 58 5.67 -10.68 3.64
C SER A 58 5.47 -12.20 3.90
N ASN A 59 5.17 -12.58 5.13
CA ASN A 59 4.81 -13.97 5.45
C ASN A 59 3.34 -14.29 5.14
N HIS A 60 2.52 -13.26 4.97
CA HIS A 60 1.10 -13.38 4.67
C HIS A 60 0.83 -13.05 3.21
N LEU A 61 -0.17 -13.66 2.63
CA LEU A 61 -0.68 -13.18 1.36
C LEU A 61 -1.38 -11.85 1.62
N ALA A 62 -0.89 -10.78 1.02
CA ALA A 62 -1.54 -9.49 0.99
C ALA A 62 -1.31 -8.85 -0.39
N PHE A 63 -2.33 -8.88 -1.23
CA PHE A 63 -2.31 -8.23 -2.52
C PHE A 63 -2.69 -6.76 -2.35
N LEU A 64 -1.77 -5.86 -2.64
CA LEU A 64 -1.90 -4.44 -2.30
C LEU A 64 -2.68 -3.62 -3.33
N ALA A 65 -2.96 -4.18 -4.50
CA ALA A 65 -3.71 -3.46 -5.53
C ALA A 65 -5.05 -2.88 -5.06
N PRO A 66 -5.88 -3.58 -4.23
CA PRO A 66 -7.11 -3.00 -3.71
C PRO A 66 -6.89 -1.73 -2.88
N MET A 67 -5.84 -1.69 -2.06
CA MET A 67 -5.49 -0.49 -1.29
C MET A 67 -5.09 0.68 -2.19
N TRP A 68 -4.35 0.41 -3.26
CA TRP A 68 -3.94 1.45 -4.21
C TRP A 68 -5.10 1.90 -5.12
N GLU A 69 -6.01 0.99 -5.48
CA GLU A 69 -7.25 1.31 -6.17
C GLU A 69 -8.10 2.28 -5.33
N GLU A 70 -8.32 1.99 -4.03
CA GLU A 70 -8.97 2.90 -3.08
C GLU A 70 -8.29 4.28 -3.04
N PHE A 71 -6.96 4.31 -3.04
CA PHE A 71 -6.21 5.57 -3.06
C PHE A 71 -6.49 6.38 -4.32
N PHE A 72 -6.45 5.77 -5.51
CA PHE A 72 -6.69 6.46 -6.78
C PHE A 72 -8.16 6.85 -7.00
N ASP A 73 -9.09 6.19 -6.34
CA ASP A 73 -10.50 6.61 -6.32
C ASP A 73 -10.72 7.89 -5.50
N LEU A 74 -9.89 8.11 -4.48
CA LEU A 74 -9.99 9.28 -3.58
C LEU A 74 -9.10 10.44 -4.03
N VAL A 75 -7.94 10.14 -4.60
CA VAL A 75 -6.95 11.13 -5.06
C VAL A 75 -6.86 11.04 -6.57
N GLU A 76 -7.48 12.01 -7.25
CA GLU A 76 -7.52 12.04 -8.72
C GLU A 76 -6.12 11.94 -9.34
N PRO A 77 -5.83 10.93 -10.17
CA PRO A 77 -4.52 10.72 -10.77
C PRO A 77 -3.99 11.93 -11.54
N ASN A 78 -4.88 12.69 -12.18
CA ASN A 78 -4.52 13.88 -12.96
C ASN A 78 -3.96 15.05 -12.13
N THR A 79 -4.09 14.97 -10.81
CA THR A 79 -3.50 15.97 -9.89
C THR A 79 -2.08 15.62 -9.48
N MET A 80 -1.59 14.44 -9.85
CA MET A 80 -0.26 13.93 -9.53
C MET A 80 0.65 13.98 -10.74
N ASN A 81 1.93 14.26 -10.52
CA ASN A 81 2.93 14.39 -11.57
C ASN A 81 3.81 13.14 -11.74
N ALA A 82 3.83 12.28 -10.76
CA ALA A 82 4.57 11.03 -10.74
C ALA A 82 4.04 10.10 -9.65
N ILE A 83 4.51 8.86 -9.62
CA ILE A 83 4.25 7.88 -8.57
C ILE A 83 5.60 7.27 -8.17
N ALA A 84 5.89 7.21 -6.88
CA ALA A 84 7.07 6.55 -6.33
C ALA A 84 6.67 5.23 -5.68
N GLY A 85 7.43 4.17 -5.99
CA GLY A 85 7.34 2.88 -5.32
C GLY A 85 8.57 2.65 -4.46
N VAL A 86 8.38 2.30 -3.18
CA VAL A 86 9.45 1.98 -2.25
C VAL A 86 9.36 0.54 -1.80
N THR A 87 10.51 -0.08 -1.54
CA THR A 87 10.58 -1.48 -1.17
C THR A 87 11.70 -1.76 -0.18
N ASN A 88 11.46 -2.66 0.75
CA ASN A 88 12.44 -3.27 1.62
C ASN A 88 12.57 -4.76 1.28
N ILE A 89 13.53 -5.12 0.45
CA ILE A 89 13.74 -6.51 0.03
C ILE A 89 14.89 -7.18 0.79
N GLY A 90 15.76 -6.42 1.43
CA GLY A 90 16.95 -6.95 2.09
C GLY A 90 17.78 -7.81 1.14
N THR A 91 18.07 -9.04 1.55
CA THR A 91 18.76 -10.05 0.74
C THR A 91 17.83 -11.11 0.17
N ASP A 92 16.52 -10.89 0.20
CA ASP A 92 15.53 -11.84 -0.29
C ASP A 92 15.61 -11.98 -1.81
N THR A 93 15.56 -13.21 -2.28
CA THR A 93 15.61 -13.54 -3.71
C THR A 93 14.25 -13.86 -4.30
N ASN A 94 13.18 -13.82 -3.50
CA ASN A 94 11.84 -14.24 -3.88
C ASN A 94 10.79 -13.14 -3.64
N TRP A 95 10.99 -11.96 -4.24
CA TRP A 95 10.00 -10.88 -4.25
C TRP A 95 9.46 -10.51 -2.86
N CYS A 96 10.35 -10.49 -1.84
CA CYS A 96 10.02 -10.18 -0.45
C CYS A 96 9.15 -11.23 0.25
N GLY A 97 9.47 -12.50 0.05
CA GLY A 97 8.97 -13.58 0.90
C GLY A 97 8.30 -14.75 0.20
N HIS A 98 7.51 -14.52 -0.85
CA HIS A 98 6.82 -15.59 -1.57
C HIS A 98 6.45 -15.17 -3.00
N HIS A 99 6.08 -16.14 -3.84
CA HIS A 99 5.78 -15.90 -5.26
C HIS A 99 4.71 -14.83 -5.48
N PHE A 100 3.68 -14.79 -4.65
CA PHE A 100 2.63 -13.77 -4.75
C PHE A 100 3.11 -12.35 -4.39
N GLY A 101 4.27 -12.21 -3.74
CA GLY A 101 4.91 -10.90 -3.57
C GLY A 101 5.19 -10.20 -4.90
N GLN A 102 5.53 -10.97 -5.96
CA GLN A 102 5.70 -10.44 -7.31
C GLN A 102 4.43 -9.75 -7.82
N ALA A 103 3.24 -10.21 -7.45
CA ALA A 103 1.99 -9.61 -7.87
C ALA A 103 1.86 -8.14 -7.46
N ASN A 104 2.42 -7.76 -6.31
CA ASN A 104 2.43 -6.36 -5.87
C ASN A 104 3.33 -5.49 -6.74
N TRP A 105 4.47 -6.00 -7.19
CA TRP A 105 5.33 -5.30 -8.13
C TRP A 105 4.64 -5.11 -9.48
N TYR A 106 4.00 -6.17 -9.97
CA TYR A 106 3.22 -6.11 -11.20
C TYR A 106 2.08 -5.08 -11.07
N ALA A 107 1.32 -5.14 -9.99
CA ALA A 107 0.21 -4.24 -9.73
C ALA A 107 0.65 -2.77 -9.62
N PHE A 108 1.78 -2.52 -8.94
CA PHE A 108 2.35 -1.17 -8.89
C PHE A 108 2.64 -0.64 -10.29
N GLY A 109 3.31 -1.41 -11.14
CA GLY A 109 3.62 -1.01 -12.51
C GLY A 109 2.36 -0.78 -13.36
N ARG A 110 1.35 -1.63 -13.21
CA ARG A 110 0.07 -1.49 -13.93
C ARG A 110 -0.68 -0.23 -13.52
N LEU A 111 -0.83 0.03 -12.23
CA LEU A 111 -1.53 1.23 -11.72
C LEU A 111 -0.74 2.51 -11.93
N ALA A 112 0.59 2.47 -11.91
CA ALA A 112 1.41 3.62 -12.25
C ALA A 112 1.23 4.05 -13.73
N TRP A 113 0.94 3.09 -14.61
CA TRP A 113 0.69 3.34 -16.03
C TRP A 113 -0.78 3.66 -16.32
N GLU A 114 -1.69 2.93 -15.72
CA GLU A 114 -3.14 3.05 -15.92
C GLU A 114 -3.87 3.00 -14.56
N PRO A 115 -4.01 4.15 -13.87
CA PRO A 115 -4.57 4.20 -12.51
C PRO A 115 -6.05 3.82 -12.40
N THR A 116 -6.74 3.70 -13.52
CA THR A 116 -8.17 3.33 -13.57
C THR A 116 -8.42 1.82 -13.64
N LEU A 117 -7.35 1.02 -13.68
CA LEU A 117 -7.47 -0.43 -13.64
C LEU A 117 -7.96 -0.92 -12.29
N THR A 118 -8.83 -1.94 -12.33
CA THR A 118 -9.29 -2.58 -11.10
C THR A 118 -8.32 -3.66 -10.63
N SER A 119 -8.27 -3.88 -9.34
CA SER A 119 -7.45 -4.91 -8.72
C SER A 119 -7.79 -6.33 -9.22
N ASP A 120 -9.05 -6.61 -9.54
CA ASP A 120 -9.48 -7.91 -10.11
C ASP A 120 -8.90 -8.13 -11.52
N VAL A 121 -8.88 -7.10 -12.35
CA VAL A 121 -8.25 -7.18 -13.70
C VAL A 121 -6.76 -7.45 -13.55
N ILE A 122 -6.07 -6.69 -12.71
CA ILE A 122 -4.63 -6.83 -12.51
C ILE A 122 -4.28 -8.21 -11.94
N ALA A 123 -5.06 -8.71 -10.97
CA ALA A 123 -4.85 -10.05 -10.41
C ALA A 123 -4.96 -11.14 -11.48
N LYS A 124 -5.99 -11.07 -12.32
CA LYS A 124 -6.17 -12.03 -13.42
C LYS A 124 -5.05 -11.96 -14.45
N GLU A 125 -4.66 -10.75 -14.87
CA GLU A 125 -3.54 -10.55 -15.79
C GLU A 125 -2.26 -11.21 -15.26
N TRP A 126 -1.91 -10.92 -14.01
CA TRP A 126 -0.70 -11.48 -13.39
C TRP A 126 -0.76 -13.00 -13.27
N LEU A 127 -1.90 -13.56 -12.83
CA LEU A 127 -2.09 -15.00 -12.72
C LEU A 127 -1.95 -15.71 -14.05
N GLN A 128 -2.54 -15.17 -15.12
CA GLN A 128 -2.48 -15.74 -16.46
C GLN A 128 -1.07 -15.70 -17.08
N GLN A 129 -0.28 -14.68 -16.74
CA GLN A 129 1.11 -14.58 -17.21
C GLN A 129 2.08 -15.44 -16.41
N THR A 130 1.73 -15.78 -15.18
CA THR A 130 2.63 -16.46 -14.24
C THR A 130 2.40 -17.98 -14.18
N PHE A 131 1.15 -18.41 -14.35
CA PHE A 131 0.76 -19.80 -14.15
C PHE A 131 -0.10 -20.32 -15.32
N ASP A 132 0.03 -21.61 -15.62
CA ASP A 132 -0.88 -22.29 -16.53
C ASP A 132 -2.13 -22.76 -15.77
N LEU A 133 -3.17 -21.93 -15.75
CA LEU A 133 -4.37 -22.12 -14.94
C LEU A 133 -5.59 -22.43 -15.79
N LYS A 134 -6.41 -23.36 -15.29
CA LYS A 134 -7.80 -23.51 -15.76
C LYS A 134 -8.63 -22.31 -15.30
N GLU A 135 -9.68 -21.99 -16.06
CA GLU A 135 -10.57 -20.85 -15.76
C GLU A 135 -11.16 -20.88 -14.34
N SER A 136 -11.53 -22.07 -13.87
CA SER A 136 -12.03 -22.24 -12.49
C SER A 136 -10.99 -21.88 -11.43
N SER A 137 -9.72 -22.23 -11.66
CA SER A 137 -8.61 -21.91 -10.75
C SER A 137 -8.27 -20.43 -10.83
N LEU A 138 -8.28 -19.85 -12.01
CA LEU A 138 -8.07 -18.40 -12.21
C LEU A 138 -9.09 -17.60 -11.40
N THR A 139 -10.37 -17.95 -11.50
CA THR A 139 -11.45 -17.30 -10.76
C THR A 139 -11.29 -17.39 -9.24
N ILE A 140 -10.87 -18.56 -8.74
CA ILE A 140 -10.68 -18.75 -7.29
C ILE A 140 -9.46 -17.96 -6.80
N LEU A 141 -8.34 -18.06 -7.51
CA LEU A 141 -7.10 -17.39 -7.11
C LEU A 141 -7.19 -15.88 -7.21
N SER A 142 -7.84 -15.31 -8.24
CA SER A 142 -8.03 -13.87 -8.34
C SER A 142 -8.86 -13.35 -7.16
N LYS A 143 -9.93 -14.02 -6.80
CA LYS A 143 -10.72 -13.68 -5.61
C LYS A 143 -9.90 -13.77 -4.32
N MET A 144 -9.14 -14.84 -4.14
CA MET A 144 -8.26 -14.99 -2.98
C MET A 144 -7.27 -13.83 -2.87
N MET A 145 -6.66 -13.41 -3.98
CA MET A 145 -5.76 -12.27 -4.02
C MET A 145 -6.47 -10.98 -3.63
N VAL A 146 -7.56 -10.65 -4.30
CA VAL A 146 -8.29 -9.39 -4.07
C VAL A 146 -8.80 -9.29 -2.62
N TYR A 147 -9.33 -10.39 -2.06
CA TYR A 147 -9.81 -10.39 -0.66
C TYR A 147 -8.69 -10.46 0.38
N SER A 148 -7.46 -10.79 0.00
CA SER A 148 -6.37 -10.97 0.95
C SER A 148 -6.02 -9.69 1.71
N HIS A 149 -6.10 -8.54 1.08
CA HIS A 149 -5.86 -7.24 1.73
C HIS A 149 -6.90 -6.97 2.84
N GLU A 150 -8.19 -7.12 2.54
CA GLU A 150 -9.24 -6.95 3.54
C GLU A 150 -9.09 -7.92 4.72
N ALA A 151 -8.78 -9.19 4.43
CA ALA A 151 -8.52 -10.16 5.49
C ALA A 151 -7.35 -9.72 6.39
N VAL A 152 -6.28 -9.16 5.82
CA VAL A 152 -5.18 -8.59 6.61
C VAL A 152 -5.63 -7.42 7.45
N VAL A 153 -6.42 -6.49 6.90
CA VAL A 153 -7.00 -5.37 7.66
C VAL A 153 -7.81 -5.89 8.85
N ASP A 154 -8.64 -6.90 8.62
CA ASP A 154 -9.51 -7.46 9.67
C ASP A 154 -8.75 -8.02 10.87
N TYR A 155 -7.63 -8.72 10.65
CA TYR A 155 -6.89 -9.30 11.77
C TYR A 155 -5.74 -8.44 12.29
N MET A 156 -5.16 -7.55 11.46
CA MET A 156 -4.05 -6.68 11.88
C MET A 156 -4.54 -5.37 12.51
N MET A 157 -5.71 -4.90 12.10
CA MET A 157 -6.31 -3.64 12.56
C MET A 157 -7.77 -3.82 12.99
N PRO A 158 -8.08 -4.78 13.87
CA PRO A 158 -9.46 -5.05 14.25
C PRO A 158 -10.14 -3.79 14.79
N LEU A 159 -11.36 -3.54 14.36
CA LEU A 159 -12.16 -2.36 14.72
C LEU A 159 -11.50 -1.01 14.35
N GLY A 160 -10.57 -0.99 13.40
CA GLY A 160 -9.84 0.21 13.00
C GLY A 160 -8.76 0.66 13.99
N LEU A 161 -8.37 -0.19 14.92
CA LEU A 161 -7.31 0.11 15.88
C LEU A 161 -5.94 -0.01 15.21
N HIS A 162 -5.15 1.06 15.27
CA HIS A 162 -3.78 1.10 14.79
C HIS A 162 -2.79 0.64 15.88
N HIS A 163 -1.63 0.14 15.46
CA HIS A 163 -0.51 -0.17 16.34
C HIS A 163 -0.76 -1.22 17.43
N ILE A 164 -1.67 -2.14 17.19
CA ILE A 164 -1.85 -3.30 18.09
C ILE A 164 -0.93 -4.47 17.69
N PHE A 165 0.22 -4.18 17.13
CA PHE A 165 1.20 -5.14 16.68
C PHE A 165 2.15 -5.56 17.79
N ALA A 166 2.84 -6.68 17.58
CA ALA A 166 3.98 -7.10 18.38
C ALA A 166 5.02 -5.99 18.49
N TRP A 167 5.85 -6.07 19.51
CA TRP A 167 6.99 -5.17 19.67
C TRP A 167 7.78 -5.04 18.37
N GLY A 168 7.96 -3.79 17.91
CA GLY A 168 8.55 -3.51 16.60
C GLY A 168 7.55 -3.35 15.49
N HIS A 169 6.27 -3.49 15.74
CA HIS A 169 5.07 -3.24 14.93
C HIS A 169 5.07 -3.83 13.51
N HIS A 170 5.94 -4.75 13.22
CA HIS A 170 5.97 -5.44 11.91
C HIS A 170 5.27 -6.79 11.94
N TYR A 171 5.08 -7.35 13.13
CA TYR A 171 4.38 -8.60 13.34
C TYR A 171 3.14 -8.33 14.17
N GLY A 172 2.07 -8.92 13.87
CA GLY A 172 0.93 -8.67 14.69
C GLY A 172 -0.10 -9.72 14.51
N PRO A 173 -1.32 -9.55 15.01
CA PRO A 173 -1.64 -8.61 16.10
C PRO A 173 -1.21 -9.17 17.47
N GLU A 174 -0.73 -8.31 18.34
CA GLU A 174 -0.41 -8.64 19.73
C GLU A 174 -0.99 -7.57 20.68
N PRO A 175 -2.30 -7.56 20.92
CA PRO A 175 -2.96 -6.54 21.74
C PRO A 175 -2.50 -6.53 23.20
N TRP A 176 -1.84 -7.59 23.67
CA TRP A 176 -1.21 -7.68 24.99
C TRP A 176 0.22 -7.12 25.04
N CYS A 177 0.79 -6.75 23.89
CA CYS A 177 2.14 -6.21 23.84
C CYS A 177 2.18 -4.82 24.47
N ALA A 178 3.07 -4.63 25.43
CA ALA A 178 3.26 -3.35 26.11
C ALA A 178 4.69 -2.84 25.90
N ILE A 179 4.82 -1.58 25.58
CA ILE A 179 6.11 -0.90 25.54
C ILE A 179 6.50 -0.53 26.98
N PRO A 180 7.66 -0.95 27.49
CA PRO A 180 8.10 -0.54 28.82
C PRO A 180 8.10 0.99 28.97
N GLY A 181 7.38 1.49 29.97
CA GLY A 181 7.24 2.92 30.22
C GLY A 181 6.17 3.64 29.39
N ALA A 182 5.46 2.96 28.49
CA ALA A 182 4.27 3.52 27.86
C ALA A 182 3.12 3.59 28.88
N ARG A 183 2.29 4.65 28.75
CA ARG A 183 1.06 4.72 29.55
C ARG A 183 0.06 3.71 29.04
N ALA A 184 -0.80 3.23 29.95
CA ALA A 184 -1.84 2.25 29.62
C ALA A 184 -3.15 2.89 29.10
N ASP A 185 -3.11 4.16 28.75
CA ASP A 185 -4.26 4.97 28.32
C ASP A 185 -4.22 5.29 26.83
#